data_4f67a4b52b2f557bbf33c822ffaf0bfa
#
_entry.id   4f67a4b52b2f557bbf33c822ffaf0bfa
#
_cell.length_a   1.000
_cell.length_b   1.000
_cell.length_c   1.000
_cell.angle_alpha   90.00
_cell.angle_beta   90.00
_cell.angle_gamma   90.00
#
_symmetry.space_group_name_H-M   'P 1'
#
loop_
_entity.id
_entity.type
_entity.pdbx_description
1 polymer ?
#
loop_
_entity_poly.entity_id
_entity_poly.type
_entity_poly.pdbx_seq_one_letter_code
_entity_poly.pdbx_strand_id
1 'polypeptide(L)'
;SIMVKLHTNFGIITLELDQEKAPVTVENFLHYVNSGFYDNTIFHRVIDDFKIQGGGLESDRKQKNTQAPIQNESANGLKNDAYTIAMARTADVHSATSQFFINVANNGFLNYQSATPQGFGYCVFGKVIEGQDVVDKIKKVKTGNAAGHQNVPVEDVIIEKAEVA
;
A
#
# COMPACT_ATOMS: atom_id res chain seq x y z
N SER A 1 -19.78 0.93 3.75
CA SER A 1 -18.36 0.75 3.41
C SER A 1 -17.53 1.90 3.93
N ILE A 2 -16.28 1.61 4.30
CA ILE A 2 -15.35 2.62 4.78
C ILE A 2 -14.52 3.08 3.59
N MET A 3 -14.48 4.39 3.36
CA MET A 3 -13.70 4.98 2.29
C MET A 3 -12.60 5.86 2.85
N VAL A 4 -11.44 5.85 2.20
CA VAL A 4 -10.29 6.68 2.55
C VAL A 4 -9.82 7.41 1.29
N LYS A 5 -9.55 8.70 1.42
CA LYS A 5 -8.94 9.50 0.35
C LYS A 5 -7.47 9.71 0.63
N LEU A 6 -6.65 9.37 -0.35
CA LEU A 6 -5.23 9.70 -0.36
C LEU A 6 -5.06 10.91 -1.28
N HIS A 7 -4.77 12.07 -0.68
CA HIS A 7 -4.50 13.30 -1.44
C HIS A 7 -3.03 13.31 -1.81
N THR A 8 -2.74 13.00 -3.07
CA THR A 8 -1.36 12.99 -3.55
C THR A 8 -1.07 14.23 -4.38
N ASN A 9 0.21 14.53 -4.59
CA ASN A 9 0.60 15.60 -5.51
C ASN A 9 0.31 15.27 -6.99
N PHE A 10 -0.22 14.06 -7.27
CA PHE A 10 -0.68 13.66 -8.60
C PHE A 10 -2.20 13.63 -8.73
N GLY A 11 -2.92 13.83 -7.63
CA GLY A 11 -4.37 13.78 -7.57
C GLY A 11 -4.86 12.90 -6.43
N ILE A 12 -6.18 12.73 -6.34
CA ILE A 12 -6.82 11.99 -5.25
C ILE A 12 -7.06 10.55 -5.66
N ILE A 13 -6.67 9.62 -4.77
CA ILE A 13 -6.97 8.20 -4.89
C ILE A 13 -7.99 7.88 -3.80
N THR A 14 -9.17 7.40 -4.18
CA THR A 14 -10.20 6.99 -3.22
C THR A 14 -10.22 5.47 -3.10
N LEU A 15 -10.08 5.00 -1.86
CA LEU A 15 -10.06 3.59 -1.52
C LEU A 15 -11.39 3.20 -0.86
N GLU A 16 -11.90 2.02 -1.19
CA GLU A 16 -12.94 1.36 -0.42
C GLU A 16 -12.32 0.19 0.32
N LEU A 17 -12.45 0.17 1.65
CA LEU A 17 -11.83 -0.82 2.50
C LEU A 17 -12.82 -1.95 2.81
N ASP A 18 -12.33 -3.18 2.88
CA ASP A 18 -13.12 -4.38 3.15
C ASP A 18 -12.94 -4.81 4.61
N GLN A 19 -13.69 -4.15 5.49
CA GLN A 19 -13.64 -4.40 6.93
C GLN A 19 -14.14 -5.80 7.29
N GLU A 20 -15.03 -6.37 6.50
CA GLU A 20 -15.59 -7.69 6.76
C GLU A 20 -14.55 -8.80 6.55
N LYS A 21 -13.79 -8.71 5.45
CA LYS A 21 -12.80 -9.75 5.10
C LYS A 21 -11.41 -9.50 5.66
N ALA A 22 -11.09 -8.27 6.01
CA ALA A 22 -9.77 -7.91 6.56
C ALA A 22 -9.91 -6.98 7.77
N PRO A 23 -10.60 -7.42 8.85
CA PRO A 23 -10.94 -6.53 9.96
C PRO A 23 -9.72 -5.97 10.69
N VAL A 24 -8.72 -6.79 10.98
CA VAL A 24 -7.52 -6.35 11.70
C VAL A 24 -6.67 -5.44 10.81
N THR A 25 -6.55 -5.77 9.55
CA THR A 25 -5.77 -4.98 8.58
C THR A 25 -6.41 -3.61 8.35
N VAL A 26 -7.74 -3.56 8.18
CA VAL A 26 -8.47 -2.30 8.01
C VAL A 26 -8.35 -1.44 9.26
N GLU A 27 -8.53 -2.00 10.45
CA GLU A 27 -8.37 -1.26 11.70
C GLU A 27 -6.97 -0.66 11.83
N ASN A 28 -5.94 -1.44 11.51
CA ASN A 28 -4.55 -1.00 11.52
C ASN A 28 -4.32 0.16 10.54
N PHE A 29 -4.81 0.02 9.32
CA PHE A 29 -4.69 1.07 8.30
C PHE A 29 -5.40 2.35 8.73
N LEU A 30 -6.61 2.25 9.26
CA LEU A 30 -7.38 3.40 9.75
C LEU A 30 -6.70 4.08 10.94
N HIS A 31 -6.03 3.33 11.80
CA HIS A 31 -5.25 3.91 12.88
C HIS A 31 -4.16 4.85 12.33
N TYR A 32 -3.42 4.41 11.31
CA TYR A 32 -2.41 5.26 10.69
C TYR A 32 -3.02 6.44 9.95
N VAL A 33 -4.15 6.24 9.25
CA VAL A 33 -4.87 7.34 8.59
C VAL A 33 -5.28 8.40 9.61
N ASN A 34 -5.96 7.99 10.68
CA ASN A 34 -6.55 8.90 11.65
C ASN A 34 -5.52 9.59 12.54
N SER A 35 -4.35 9.00 12.71
CA SER A 35 -3.26 9.62 13.48
C SER A 35 -2.41 10.59 12.66
N GLY A 36 -2.68 10.75 11.36
CA GLY A 36 -1.88 11.59 10.47
C GLY A 36 -0.54 10.97 10.09
N PHE A 37 -0.35 9.68 10.34
CA PHE A 37 0.92 9.01 10.07
C PHE A 37 1.31 9.06 8.59
N TYR A 38 0.33 8.88 7.69
CA TYR A 38 0.59 8.83 6.26
C TYR A 38 0.82 10.20 5.63
N ASP A 39 0.50 11.28 6.36
CA ASP A 39 0.67 12.63 5.83
C ASP A 39 2.15 12.91 5.56
N ASN A 40 2.45 13.36 4.35
CA ASN A 40 3.81 13.64 3.87
C ASN A 40 4.72 12.41 3.76
N THR A 41 4.16 11.22 3.67
CA THR A 41 4.91 10.03 3.27
C THR A 41 4.89 9.89 1.75
N ILE A 42 5.84 9.11 1.22
CA ILE A 42 6.03 8.97 -0.23
C ILE A 42 5.71 7.56 -0.71
N PHE A 43 5.36 7.47 -2.00
CA PHE A 43 5.45 6.20 -2.72
C PHE A 43 6.91 6.02 -3.14
N HIS A 44 7.66 5.29 -2.33
CA HIS A 44 9.11 5.17 -2.48
C HIS A 44 9.54 4.05 -3.42
N ARG A 45 8.61 3.19 -3.85
CA ARG A 45 8.90 2.09 -4.78
C ARG A 45 7.78 1.99 -5.80
N VAL A 46 8.12 2.23 -7.07
CA VAL A 46 7.16 2.24 -8.18
C VAL A 46 7.70 1.36 -9.31
N ILE A 47 6.92 0.36 -9.69
CA ILE A 47 7.24 -0.55 -10.80
C ILE A 47 6.01 -0.62 -11.69
N ASP A 48 6.11 -0.12 -12.91
CA ASP A 48 5.01 0.16 -13.83
C ASP A 48 4.05 -1.02 -14.05
N ASP A 49 4.56 -2.22 -14.23
CA ASP A 49 3.75 -3.41 -14.50
C ASP A 49 3.56 -4.28 -13.27
N PHE A 50 3.73 -3.72 -12.09
CA PHE A 50 3.67 -4.48 -10.84
C PHE A 50 2.88 -3.74 -9.77
N LYS A 51 3.48 -2.74 -9.13
CA LYS A 51 2.86 -2.07 -7.97
C LYS A 51 3.44 -0.69 -7.73
N ILE A 52 2.70 0.11 -6.96
CA ILE A 52 3.21 1.33 -6.34
C ILE A 52 3.13 1.16 -4.82
N GLN A 53 4.24 1.34 -4.13
CA GLN A 53 4.37 1.05 -2.70
C GLN A 53 4.79 2.29 -1.92
N GLY A 54 4.14 2.51 -0.79
CA GLY A 54 4.43 3.65 0.07
C GLY A 54 3.90 3.46 1.47
N GLY A 55 3.78 4.58 2.19
CA GLY A 55 3.16 4.61 3.51
C GLY A 55 4.11 4.35 4.66
N GLY A 56 5.42 4.50 4.47
CA GLY A 56 6.38 4.27 5.56
C GLY A 56 7.53 5.27 5.63
N LEU A 57 7.86 5.91 4.52
CA LEU A 57 9.03 6.79 4.42
C LEU A 57 8.63 8.23 4.16
N GLU A 58 9.36 9.16 4.77
CA GLU A 58 9.29 10.58 4.47
C GLU A 58 10.08 10.90 3.18
N SER A 59 9.99 12.13 2.70
CA SER A 59 10.65 12.53 1.45
C SER A 59 12.17 12.44 1.49
N ASP A 60 12.77 12.53 2.68
CA ASP A 60 14.20 12.29 2.90
C ASP A 60 14.54 10.80 2.97
N ARG A 61 13.56 9.93 2.75
CA ARG A 61 13.61 8.46 2.85
C ARG A 61 13.88 7.95 4.25
N LYS A 62 13.64 8.78 5.25
CA LYS A 62 13.67 8.36 6.65
C LYS A 62 12.42 7.55 6.95
N GLN A 63 12.61 6.36 7.52
CA GLN A 63 11.51 5.50 7.93
C GLN A 63 10.86 6.05 9.19
N LYS A 64 9.54 6.15 9.19
CA LYS A 64 8.77 6.57 10.37
C LYS A 64 8.62 5.41 11.35
N ASN A 65 8.58 5.72 12.64
CA ASN A 65 8.34 4.73 13.67
C ASN A 65 6.91 4.21 13.62
N THR A 66 6.74 2.89 13.68
CA THR A 66 5.44 2.24 13.55
C THR A 66 4.97 1.62 14.87
N GLN A 67 3.69 1.24 14.89
CA GLN A 67 3.12 0.37 15.91
C GLN A 67 3.64 -1.06 15.72
N ALA A 68 3.26 -1.97 16.63
CA ALA A 68 3.58 -3.39 16.52
C ALA A 68 2.97 -4.00 15.23
N PRO A 69 3.63 -5.04 14.66
CA PRO A 69 3.10 -5.71 13.48
C PRO A 69 1.76 -6.40 13.75
N ILE A 70 1.02 -6.60 12.66
CA ILE A 70 -0.28 -7.28 12.71
C ILE A 70 -0.22 -8.66 12.06
N GLN A 71 -1.20 -9.49 12.40
CA GLN A 71 -1.39 -10.79 11.78
C GLN A 71 -1.78 -10.63 10.31
N ASN A 72 -1.25 -11.50 9.46
CA ASN A 72 -1.54 -11.52 8.04
C ASN A 72 -2.88 -12.21 7.78
N GLU A 73 -3.83 -11.47 7.23
CA GLU A 73 -5.17 -11.98 6.92
C GLU A 73 -5.33 -12.37 5.44
N SER A 74 -4.24 -12.71 4.75
CA SER A 74 -4.28 -12.96 3.30
C SER A 74 -5.14 -14.15 2.89
N ALA A 75 -5.47 -15.05 3.82
CA ALA A 75 -6.35 -16.20 3.56
C ALA A 75 -7.84 -15.82 3.45
N ASN A 76 -8.12 -14.53 3.31
CA ASN A 76 -9.49 -13.98 3.31
C ASN A 76 -10.22 -14.12 1.96
N GLY A 77 -9.59 -14.70 0.94
CA GLY A 77 -10.19 -14.88 -0.39
C GLY A 77 -10.05 -13.69 -1.33
N LEU A 78 -9.55 -12.56 -0.87
CA LEU A 78 -9.29 -11.39 -1.72
C LEU A 78 -8.00 -11.61 -2.51
N LYS A 79 -8.01 -11.15 -3.77
CA LYS A 79 -6.89 -11.38 -4.70
C LYS A 79 -6.16 -10.08 -5.00
N ASN A 80 -4.86 -10.22 -5.29
CA ASN A 80 -4.00 -9.10 -5.68
C ASN A 80 -4.21 -8.75 -7.17
N ASP A 81 -5.43 -8.38 -7.51
CA ASP A 81 -5.79 -7.91 -8.85
C ASP A 81 -5.44 -6.43 -9.01
N ALA A 82 -5.40 -5.96 -10.25
CA ALA A 82 -5.13 -4.55 -10.54
C ALA A 82 -6.09 -3.64 -9.76
N TYR A 83 -5.53 -2.56 -9.21
CA TYR A 83 -6.22 -1.54 -8.41
C TYR A 83 -6.69 -2.01 -7.03
N THR A 84 -6.22 -3.15 -6.53
CA THR A 84 -6.41 -3.51 -5.13
C THR A 84 -5.26 -2.98 -4.29
N ILE A 85 -5.54 -2.74 -2.99
CA ILE A 85 -4.54 -2.33 -2.02
C ILE A 85 -4.25 -3.49 -1.06
N ALA A 86 -2.97 -3.72 -0.81
CA ALA A 86 -2.50 -4.80 0.06
C ALA A 86 -1.38 -4.30 0.97
N MET A 87 -1.13 -5.04 2.06
CA MET A 87 -0.05 -4.69 3.00
C MET A 87 1.29 -5.23 2.53
N ALA A 88 2.27 -4.33 2.48
CA ALA A 88 3.67 -4.72 2.36
C ALA A 88 4.15 -5.33 3.68
N ARG A 89 5.16 -6.18 3.60
CA ARG A 89 5.76 -6.85 4.75
C ARG A 89 7.17 -7.33 4.44
N THR A 90 7.88 -7.77 5.45
CA THR A 90 9.16 -8.45 5.29
C THR A 90 8.93 -9.94 4.98
N ALA A 91 10.00 -10.73 4.96
CA ALA A 91 9.91 -12.18 4.79
C ALA A 91 9.14 -12.87 5.93
N ASP A 92 9.06 -12.23 7.09
CA ASP A 92 8.19 -12.69 8.17
C ASP A 92 6.73 -12.49 7.75
N VAL A 93 5.96 -13.57 7.76
CA VAL A 93 4.56 -13.58 7.30
C VAL A 93 3.70 -12.59 8.08
N HIS A 94 3.96 -12.41 9.38
CA HIS A 94 3.20 -11.55 10.29
C HIS A 94 4.00 -10.31 10.70
N SER A 95 4.58 -9.62 9.71
CA SER A 95 5.45 -8.45 9.95
C SER A 95 4.89 -7.12 9.43
N ALA A 96 3.70 -7.11 8.85
CA ALA A 96 3.12 -5.89 8.29
C ALA A 96 2.89 -4.84 9.39
N THR A 97 3.25 -3.59 9.07
CA THR A 97 3.01 -2.45 9.96
C THR A 97 2.24 -1.35 9.24
N SER A 98 2.92 -0.39 8.61
CA SER A 98 2.25 0.75 7.96
C SER A 98 2.31 0.73 6.44
N GLN A 99 3.35 0.13 5.84
CA GLN A 99 3.54 0.19 4.40
C GLN A 99 2.51 -0.65 3.65
N PHE A 100 2.04 -0.11 2.55
CA PHE A 100 1.07 -0.76 1.68
C PHE A 100 1.50 -0.59 0.22
N PHE A 101 0.87 -1.35 -0.65
CA PHE A 101 1.03 -1.14 -2.08
C PHE A 101 -0.31 -1.25 -2.79
N ILE A 102 -0.39 -0.57 -3.92
CA ILE A 102 -1.54 -0.69 -4.84
C ILE A 102 -1.04 -1.49 -6.03
N ASN A 103 -1.71 -2.60 -6.32
CA ASN A 103 -1.41 -3.42 -7.48
C ASN A 103 -1.80 -2.67 -8.75
N VAL A 104 -0.91 -2.63 -9.74
CA VAL A 104 -1.19 -2.02 -11.04
C VAL A 104 -1.30 -3.05 -12.16
N ALA A 105 -1.27 -4.31 -11.79
CA ALA A 105 -1.47 -5.47 -12.65
C ALA A 105 -2.11 -6.59 -11.83
N ASN A 106 -2.56 -7.65 -12.49
CA ASN A 106 -3.08 -8.83 -11.79
C ASN A 106 -1.89 -9.68 -11.32
N ASN A 107 -1.53 -9.53 -10.05
CA ASN A 107 -0.35 -10.14 -9.45
C ASN A 107 -0.73 -11.40 -8.68
N GLY A 108 -1.25 -12.41 -9.38
CA GLY A 108 -1.73 -13.65 -8.76
C GLY A 108 -0.69 -14.37 -7.91
N PHE A 109 0.60 -14.19 -8.22
CA PHE A 109 1.69 -14.79 -7.43
C PHE A 109 1.80 -14.23 -6.02
N LEU A 110 1.13 -13.12 -5.72
CA LEU A 110 1.07 -12.52 -4.37
C LEU A 110 -0.11 -13.03 -3.55
N ASN A 111 -0.98 -13.85 -4.12
CA ASN A 111 -2.16 -14.36 -3.42
C ASN A 111 -1.78 -15.47 -2.45
N TYR A 112 -2.61 -15.62 -1.40
CA TYR A 112 -2.49 -16.73 -0.47
C TYR A 112 -2.66 -18.06 -1.20
N GLN A 113 -1.73 -18.98 -1.01
CA GLN A 113 -1.76 -20.32 -1.58
C GLN A 113 -1.73 -21.39 -0.49
N SER A 114 -1.00 -21.15 0.59
CA SER A 114 -0.85 -22.11 1.69
C SER A 114 -0.31 -21.38 2.94
N ALA A 115 -0.48 -22.00 4.09
CA ALA A 115 0.03 -21.48 5.36
C ALA A 115 1.53 -21.81 5.53
N THR A 116 2.33 -21.46 4.53
CA THR A 116 3.79 -21.62 4.53
C THR A 116 4.46 -20.27 4.29
N PRO A 117 5.73 -20.07 4.65
CA PRO A 117 6.41 -18.79 4.40
C PRO A 117 6.36 -18.34 2.94
N GLN A 118 6.49 -19.27 2.00
CA GLN A 118 6.48 -18.95 0.56
C GLN A 118 5.07 -18.79 -0.01
N GLY A 119 4.07 -19.44 0.60
CA GLY A 119 2.72 -19.50 0.06
C GLY A 119 1.72 -18.59 0.75
N PHE A 120 2.11 -17.90 1.83
CA PHE A 120 1.16 -17.13 2.63
C PHE A 120 0.62 -15.89 1.90
N GLY A 121 1.41 -15.29 1.04
CA GLY A 121 0.99 -14.15 0.23
C GLY A 121 0.88 -12.83 0.99
N TYR A 122 0.16 -11.89 0.38
CA TYR A 122 0.02 -10.51 0.84
C TYR A 122 -1.46 -10.18 1.00
N CYS A 123 -1.81 -9.57 2.12
CA CYS A 123 -3.21 -9.34 2.50
C CYS A 123 -3.80 -8.16 1.75
N VAL A 124 -4.72 -8.44 0.83
CA VAL A 124 -5.58 -7.44 0.21
C VAL A 124 -6.66 -7.03 1.21
N PHE A 125 -6.89 -5.73 1.35
CA PHE A 125 -7.87 -5.20 2.29
C PHE A 125 -8.78 -4.11 1.71
N GLY A 126 -8.70 -3.85 0.41
CA GLY A 126 -9.52 -2.84 -0.24
C GLY A 126 -9.19 -2.69 -1.71
N LYS A 127 -9.80 -1.68 -2.31
CA LYS A 127 -9.61 -1.39 -3.74
C LYS A 127 -9.76 0.10 -4.03
N VAL A 128 -9.18 0.54 -5.13
CA VAL A 128 -9.34 1.90 -5.66
C VAL A 128 -10.68 1.96 -6.40
N ILE A 129 -11.57 2.84 -5.93
CA ILE A 129 -12.87 3.05 -6.57
C ILE A 129 -12.94 4.35 -7.36
N GLU A 130 -12.08 5.32 -7.05
CA GLU A 130 -11.90 6.55 -7.82
C GLU A 130 -10.42 6.90 -7.85
N GLY A 131 -9.96 7.53 -8.94
CA GLY A 131 -8.57 7.91 -9.06
C GLY A 131 -7.69 6.83 -9.68
N GLN A 132 -8.26 5.88 -10.42
CA GLN A 132 -7.46 4.90 -11.16
C GLN A 132 -6.53 5.59 -12.16
N ASP A 133 -6.97 6.70 -12.76
CA ASP A 133 -6.13 7.53 -13.62
C ASP A 133 -4.94 8.14 -12.88
N VAL A 134 -5.09 8.48 -11.60
CA VAL A 134 -4.00 8.97 -10.75
C VAL A 134 -3.00 7.85 -10.49
N VAL A 135 -3.46 6.64 -10.16
CA VAL A 135 -2.61 5.46 -10.01
C VAL A 135 -1.82 5.21 -11.30
N ASP A 136 -2.47 5.33 -12.45
CA ASP A 136 -1.83 5.12 -13.76
C ASP A 136 -0.77 6.19 -14.06
N LYS A 137 -0.97 7.43 -13.63
CA LYS A 137 0.06 8.47 -13.73
C LYS A 137 1.26 8.15 -12.84
N ILE A 138 1.00 7.72 -11.62
CA ILE A 138 2.07 7.41 -10.66
C ILE A 138 2.92 6.24 -11.16
N LYS A 139 2.30 5.19 -11.67
CA LYS A 139 3.07 4.02 -12.14
C LYS A 139 4.01 4.34 -13.30
N LYS A 140 3.75 5.41 -14.03
CA LYS A 140 4.53 5.83 -15.20
C LYS A 140 5.65 6.81 -14.88
N VAL A 141 5.81 7.26 -13.65
CA VAL A 141 6.84 8.23 -13.30
C VAL A 141 8.24 7.64 -13.52
N LYS A 142 9.18 8.51 -13.82
CA LYS A 142 10.57 8.12 -13.98
C LYS A 142 11.12 7.65 -12.63
N THR A 143 11.78 6.51 -12.62
CA THR A 143 12.39 5.94 -11.43
C THR A 143 13.90 5.74 -11.63
N GLY A 144 14.60 5.57 -10.52
CA GLY A 144 16.03 5.30 -10.51
C GLY A 144 16.43 4.69 -9.18
N ASN A 145 17.73 4.69 -8.92
CA ASN A 145 18.28 4.18 -7.67
C ASN A 145 18.57 5.36 -6.74
N ALA A 146 18.19 5.24 -5.47
CA ALA A 146 18.43 6.24 -4.46
C ALA A 146 18.59 5.59 -3.09
N ALA A 147 19.60 6.02 -2.32
CA ALA A 147 19.84 5.54 -0.96
C ALA A 147 19.88 4.01 -0.84
N GLY A 148 20.46 3.33 -1.83
CA GLY A 148 20.57 1.86 -1.87
C GLY A 148 19.29 1.14 -2.29
N HIS A 149 18.24 1.88 -2.68
CA HIS A 149 16.98 1.31 -3.15
C HIS A 149 16.84 1.46 -4.66
N GLN A 150 16.24 0.46 -5.30
CA GLN A 150 15.87 0.49 -6.71
C GLN A 150 14.42 0.95 -6.89
N ASN A 151 14.08 1.38 -8.09
CA ASN A 151 12.70 1.73 -8.48
C ASN A 151 12.13 2.88 -7.64
N VAL A 152 12.98 3.84 -7.30
CA VAL A 152 12.59 5.03 -6.54
C VAL A 152 12.20 6.14 -7.51
N PRO A 153 11.01 6.76 -7.37
CA PRO A 153 10.66 7.91 -8.20
C PRO A 153 11.71 9.01 -8.11
N VAL A 154 12.12 9.53 -9.26
CA VAL A 154 13.12 10.62 -9.32
C VAL A 154 12.57 11.89 -8.68
N GLU A 155 11.30 12.18 -8.93
CA GLU A 155 10.56 13.24 -8.24
C GLU A 155 9.60 12.59 -7.26
N ASP A 156 9.52 13.13 -6.04
CA ASP A 156 8.73 12.52 -4.99
C ASP A 156 7.24 12.46 -5.35
N VAL A 157 6.66 11.28 -5.16
CA VAL A 157 5.21 11.08 -5.19
C VAL A 157 4.74 11.08 -3.73
N ILE A 158 4.06 12.15 -3.35
CA ILE A 158 3.79 12.45 -1.94
C ILE A 158 2.31 12.24 -1.64
N ILE A 159 2.04 11.50 -0.56
CA ILE A 159 0.72 11.49 0.08
C ILE A 159 0.69 12.72 0.98
N GLU A 160 0.05 13.79 0.52
CA GLU A 160 -0.01 15.03 1.28
C GLU A 160 -0.92 14.90 2.49
N LYS A 161 -1.99 14.13 2.34
CA LYS A 161 -2.94 13.84 3.41
C LYS A 161 -3.68 12.54 3.13
N ALA A 162 -3.94 11.77 4.17
CA ALA A 162 -4.84 10.63 4.14
C ALA A 162 -5.98 10.86 5.13
N GLU A 163 -7.23 10.65 4.71
CA GLU A 163 -8.38 10.88 5.56
C GLU A 163 -9.52 9.93 5.24
N VAL A 164 -10.32 9.63 6.26
CA VAL A 164 -11.58 8.91 6.09
C VAL A 164 -12.58 9.84 5.42
N ALA A 165 -13.20 9.36 4.35
CA ALA A 165 -14.16 10.16 3.58
C ALA A 165 -15.60 9.95 4.06
#